data_152ba94fdcf8090610ee64e4155068da
#
_entry.id   152ba94fdcf8090610ee64e4155068da
#
_cell.length_a   1.000
_cell.length_b   1.000
_cell.length_c   1.000
_cell.angle_alpha   90.00
_cell.angle_beta   90.00
_cell.angle_gamma   90.00
#
_symmetry.space_group_name_H-M   'P 1'
#
loop_
_entity.id
_entity.type
_entity.pdbx_description
1 polymer ?
#
loop_
_entity_poly.entity_id
_entity_poly.type
_entity_poly.pdbx_seq_one_letter_code
_entity_poly.pdbx_strand_id
1 'polypeptide(L)'
;EYMKRLANEQAALRSDTRRLEDALRSMGRESGIPETQAAAGHLRGATGSQSSAGAAAERGETEQSDSDQADALQSMDEADRQLAAAEAALDRRRDEEILAKMADRMRRVLARQRAVESTTGALERQIRDGSISDRRSRLQMTELANDQQSIESDTLAIGEQISGEGARVFRFGID
;
A
#
# COMPACT_ATOMS: atom_id res chain seq x y z
N GLU A 1 29.93 38.72 7.28
CA GLU A 1 28.47 38.46 7.22
C GLU A 1 28.11 37.24 6.38
N TYR A 2 28.74 37.06 5.20
CA TYR A 2 28.47 35.91 4.31
C TYR A 2 28.67 34.54 5.00
N MET A 3 29.80 34.34 5.68
CA MET A 3 30.12 33.10 6.39
C MET A 3 29.13 32.80 7.53
N LYS A 4 28.65 33.80 8.25
CA LYS A 4 27.62 33.62 9.29
C LYS A 4 26.29 33.17 8.70
N ARG A 5 25.92 33.75 7.56
CA ARG A 5 24.70 33.37 6.85
C ARG A 5 24.78 31.91 6.37
N LEU A 6 25.88 31.51 5.75
CA LEU A 6 26.11 30.15 5.29
C LEU A 6 26.09 29.15 6.46
N ALA A 7 26.73 29.47 7.58
CA ALA A 7 26.69 28.62 8.77
C ALA A 7 25.27 28.43 9.33
N ASN A 8 24.47 29.50 9.33
CA ASN A 8 23.07 29.43 9.76
C ASN A 8 22.21 28.59 8.82
N GLU A 9 22.41 28.74 7.51
CA GLU A 9 21.71 27.93 6.50
C GLU A 9 22.06 26.45 6.62
N GLN A 10 23.33 26.12 6.83
CA GLN A 10 23.76 24.72 7.06
C GLN A 10 23.21 24.16 8.39
N ALA A 11 23.15 24.96 9.44
CA ALA A 11 22.57 24.54 10.71
C ALA A 11 21.06 24.26 10.59
N ALA A 12 20.34 25.11 9.82
CA ALA A 12 18.93 24.89 9.53
C ALA A 12 18.71 23.60 8.73
N LEU A 13 19.46 23.41 7.64
CA LEU A 13 19.38 22.21 6.80
C LEU A 13 19.65 20.94 7.62
N ARG A 14 20.67 20.94 8.48
CA ARG A 14 20.96 19.81 9.36
C ARG A 14 19.82 19.53 10.35
N SER A 15 19.19 20.57 10.88
CA SER A 15 18.02 20.42 11.75
C SER A 15 16.84 19.76 11.02
N ASP A 16 16.58 20.18 9.78
CA ASP A 16 15.50 19.63 8.96
C ASP A 16 15.79 18.18 8.55
N THR A 17 17.04 17.86 8.21
CA THR A 17 17.47 16.48 7.91
C THR A 17 17.25 15.56 9.11
N ARG A 18 17.54 16.02 10.35
CA ARG A 18 17.28 15.24 11.57
C ARG A 18 15.79 15.03 11.82
N ARG A 19 14.95 16.04 11.61
CA ARG A 19 13.51 15.92 11.76
C ARG A 19 12.94 14.87 10.79
N LEU A 20 13.43 14.89 9.56
CA LEU A 20 13.04 13.92 8.54
C LEU A 20 13.51 12.50 8.91
N GLU A 21 14.75 12.35 9.40
CA GLU A 21 15.28 11.08 9.91
C GLU A 21 14.37 10.49 11.01
N ASP A 22 14.00 11.31 12.00
CA ASP A 22 13.16 10.87 13.11
C ASP A 22 11.76 10.48 12.64
N ALA A 23 11.17 11.25 11.74
CA ALA A 23 9.87 10.95 11.14
C ALA A 23 9.90 9.63 10.36
N LEU A 24 10.91 9.41 9.52
CA LEU A 24 11.07 8.16 8.75
C LEU A 24 11.34 6.96 9.65
N ARG A 25 12.09 7.13 10.73
CA ARG A 25 12.31 6.06 11.70
C ARG A 25 11.02 5.66 12.42
N SER A 26 10.15 6.62 12.76
CA SER A 26 8.83 6.33 13.33
C SER A 26 7.95 5.59 12.33
N MET A 27 7.85 6.13 11.11
CA MET A 27 7.09 5.54 10.02
C MET A 27 7.58 4.13 9.68
N GLY A 28 8.90 3.90 9.62
CA GLY A 28 9.47 2.58 9.34
C GLY A 28 9.16 1.54 10.42
N ARG A 29 9.05 1.96 11.69
CA ARG A 29 8.62 1.08 12.78
C ARG A 29 7.15 0.72 12.68
N GLU A 30 6.30 1.68 12.33
CA GLU A 30 4.85 1.51 12.23
C GLU A 30 4.45 0.70 10.99
N SER A 31 5.07 1.00 9.84
CA SER A 31 4.75 0.34 8.57
C SER A 31 5.41 -1.04 8.40
N GLY A 32 6.54 -1.28 9.10
CA GLY A 32 7.38 -2.45 8.92
C GLY A 32 8.02 -2.55 7.53
N ILE A 33 8.20 -1.41 6.84
CA ILE A 33 8.81 -1.32 5.50
C ILE A 33 10.31 -1.11 5.67
N PRO A 34 11.17 -2.05 5.23
CA PRO A 34 12.62 -1.99 5.45
C PRO A 34 13.27 -0.81 4.72
N GLU A 35 12.75 -0.42 3.56
CA GLU A 35 13.25 0.70 2.76
C GLU A 35 13.10 2.03 3.51
N THR A 36 12.01 2.23 4.27
CA THR A 36 11.84 3.42 5.11
C THR A 36 12.88 3.49 6.22
N GLN A 37 13.26 2.34 6.80
CA GLN A 37 14.32 2.29 7.80
C GLN A 37 15.71 2.52 7.18
N ALA A 38 15.93 2.02 5.96
CA ALA A 38 17.16 2.27 5.22
C ALA A 38 17.31 3.76 4.88
N ALA A 39 16.24 4.42 4.40
CA ALA A 39 16.22 5.86 4.16
C ALA A 39 16.59 6.67 5.43
N ALA A 40 16.02 6.33 6.58
CA ALA A 40 16.38 6.97 7.85
C ALA A 40 17.85 6.75 8.22
N GLY A 41 18.43 5.58 7.88
CA GLY A 41 19.85 5.30 8.05
C GLY A 41 20.74 6.19 7.20
N HIS A 42 20.40 6.39 5.93
CA HIS A 42 21.11 7.28 5.01
C HIS A 42 21.03 8.74 5.44
N LEU A 43 19.86 9.22 5.91
CA LEU A 43 19.73 10.59 6.45
C LEU A 43 20.56 10.79 7.71
N ARG A 44 20.73 9.77 8.55
CA ARG A 44 21.66 9.82 9.67
C ARG A 44 23.11 9.98 9.19
N GLY A 45 23.53 9.24 8.17
CA GLY A 45 24.82 9.40 7.52
C GLY A 45 25.01 10.81 7.01
N ALA A 46 24.04 11.35 6.27
CA ALA A 46 24.05 12.72 5.76
C ALA A 46 24.21 13.77 6.88
N THR A 47 23.48 13.60 7.99
CA THR A 47 23.58 14.50 9.16
C THR A 47 24.98 14.44 9.79
N GLY A 48 25.60 13.25 9.82
CA GLY A 48 26.99 13.07 10.28
C GLY A 48 27.97 13.82 9.40
N SER A 49 27.92 13.59 8.08
CA SER A 49 28.78 14.27 7.09
C SER A 49 28.58 15.81 7.12
N GLN A 50 27.34 16.30 7.20
CA GLN A 50 27.06 17.73 7.37
C GLN A 50 27.71 18.31 8.64
N SER A 51 27.71 17.55 9.72
CA SER A 51 28.35 17.97 10.97
C SER A 51 29.87 18.05 10.83
N SER A 52 30.48 17.06 10.15
CA SER A 52 31.91 17.03 9.87
C SER A 52 32.33 18.18 8.94
N ALA A 53 31.55 18.40 7.85
CA ALA A 53 31.76 19.49 6.94
C ALA A 53 31.75 20.87 7.65
N GLY A 54 30.79 21.09 8.55
CA GLY A 54 30.72 22.32 9.33
C GLY A 54 31.95 22.51 10.23
N ALA A 55 32.39 21.46 10.92
CA ALA A 55 33.56 21.50 11.77
C ALA A 55 34.87 21.70 10.96
N ALA A 56 35.00 21.10 9.77
CA ALA A 56 36.11 21.31 8.86
C ALA A 56 36.15 22.79 8.35
N ALA A 57 35.00 23.32 7.97
CA ALA A 57 34.86 24.72 7.54
C ALA A 57 35.29 25.72 8.65
N GLU A 58 34.91 25.45 9.91
CA GLU A 58 35.31 26.27 11.04
C GLU A 58 36.84 26.25 11.26
N ARG A 59 37.54 25.15 10.92
CA ARG A 59 39.00 25.04 10.97
C ARG A 59 39.70 25.56 9.73
N GLY A 60 38.95 26.00 8.71
CA GLY A 60 39.48 26.45 7.42
C GLY A 60 39.93 25.30 6.50
N GLU A 61 39.56 24.08 6.78
CA GLU A 61 39.87 22.86 6.02
C GLU A 61 38.88 22.72 4.85
N THR A 62 39.02 23.55 3.82
CA THR A 62 38.01 23.66 2.73
C THR A 62 37.85 22.38 1.94
N GLU A 63 38.95 21.70 1.57
CA GLU A 63 38.92 20.44 0.82
C GLU A 63 38.17 19.32 1.60
N GLN A 64 38.42 19.22 2.90
CA GLN A 64 37.71 18.27 3.77
C GLN A 64 36.22 18.63 3.89
N SER A 65 35.91 19.92 4.06
CA SER A 65 34.53 20.37 4.10
C SER A 65 33.77 20.06 2.81
N ASP A 66 34.39 20.25 1.63
CA ASP A 66 33.79 19.96 0.34
C ASP A 66 33.58 18.44 0.16
N SER A 67 34.55 17.61 0.58
CA SER A 67 34.40 16.16 0.56
C SER A 67 33.25 15.69 1.46
N ASP A 68 33.18 16.19 2.69
CA ASP A 68 32.12 15.82 3.63
C ASP A 68 30.73 16.29 3.15
N GLN A 69 30.65 17.42 2.44
CA GLN A 69 29.41 17.88 1.81
C GLN A 69 28.99 16.96 0.65
N ALA A 70 29.93 16.51 -0.17
CA ALA A 70 29.66 15.55 -1.23
C ALA A 70 29.14 14.21 -0.67
N ASP A 71 29.72 13.71 0.41
CA ASP A 71 29.26 12.51 1.12
C ASP A 71 27.83 12.69 1.68
N ALA A 72 27.53 13.89 2.22
CA ALA A 72 26.19 14.22 2.69
C ALA A 72 25.16 14.17 1.54
N LEU A 73 25.48 14.78 0.41
CA LEU A 73 24.63 14.76 -0.78
C LEU A 73 24.41 13.35 -1.29
N GLN A 74 25.45 12.54 -1.41
CA GLN A 74 25.33 11.15 -1.81
C GLN A 74 24.41 10.35 -0.86
N SER A 75 24.54 10.59 0.44
CA SER A 75 23.68 9.93 1.43
C SER A 75 22.22 10.38 1.32
N MET A 76 21.96 11.64 0.97
CA MET A 76 20.60 12.14 0.72
C MET A 76 20.00 11.54 -0.57
N ASP A 77 20.78 11.44 -1.64
CA ASP A 77 20.34 10.81 -2.90
C ASP A 77 19.99 9.34 -2.68
N GLU A 78 20.74 8.63 -1.85
CA GLU A 78 20.42 7.23 -1.51
C GLU A 78 19.16 7.16 -0.63
N ALA A 79 18.96 8.09 0.31
CA ALA A 79 17.73 8.16 1.08
C ALA A 79 16.51 8.39 0.17
N ASP A 80 16.62 9.26 -0.82
CA ASP A 80 15.54 9.52 -1.78
C ASP A 80 15.18 8.27 -2.59
N ARG A 81 16.19 7.52 -3.07
CA ARG A 81 15.96 6.22 -3.76
C ARG A 81 15.26 5.20 -2.86
N GLN A 82 15.65 5.13 -1.60
CA GLN A 82 15.00 4.23 -0.63
C GLN A 82 13.57 4.65 -0.34
N LEU A 83 13.27 5.96 -0.32
CA LEU A 83 11.90 6.47 -0.18
C LEU A 83 11.03 6.11 -1.38
N ALA A 84 11.53 6.27 -2.60
CA ALA A 84 10.83 5.85 -3.81
C ALA A 84 10.53 4.34 -3.80
N ALA A 85 11.49 3.52 -3.33
CA ALA A 85 11.28 2.09 -3.18
C ALA A 85 10.24 1.75 -2.10
N ALA A 86 10.22 2.50 -0.98
CA ALA A 86 9.24 2.37 0.09
C ALA A 86 7.82 2.72 -0.39
N GLU A 87 7.67 3.79 -1.17
CA GLU A 87 6.40 4.18 -1.78
C GLU A 87 5.87 3.07 -2.69
N ALA A 88 6.71 2.54 -3.58
CA ALA A 88 6.35 1.42 -4.45
C ALA A 88 6.00 0.14 -3.66
N ALA A 89 6.62 -0.10 -2.50
CA ALA A 89 6.28 -1.22 -1.63
C ALA A 89 4.93 -1.04 -0.94
N LEU A 90 4.60 0.19 -0.52
CA LEU A 90 3.29 0.54 0.05
C LEU A 90 2.16 0.34 -0.97
N ASP A 91 2.36 0.81 -2.19
CA ASP A 91 1.38 0.67 -3.27
C ASP A 91 1.13 -0.81 -3.57
N ARG A 92 2.18 -1.63 -3.69
CA ARG A 92 2.03 -3.09 -3.88
C ARG A 92 1.25 -3.75 -2.75
N ARG A 93 1.53 -3.44 -1.49
CA ARG A 93 0.79 -4.00 -0.35
C ARG A 93 -0.69 -3.62 -0.38
N ARG A 94 -0.99 -2.38 -0.74
CA ARG A 94 -2.36 -1.90 -0.90
C ARG A 94 -3.09 -2.68 -1.99
N ASP A 95 -2.45 -2.88 -3.14
CA ASP A 95 -3.01 -3.62 -4.26
C ASP A 95 -3.25 -5.10 -3.90
N GLU A 96 -2.30 -5.73 -3.21
CA GLU A 96 -2.45 -7.11 -2.69
C GLU A 96 -3.62 -7.22 -1.70
N GLU A 97 -3.80 -6.25 -0.81
CA GLU A 97 -4.91 -6.22 0.14
C GLU A 97 -6.26 -6.07 -0.57
N ILE A 98 -6.33 -5.22 -1.58
CA ILE A 98 -7.52 -5.04 -2.42
C ILE A 98 -7.86 -6.36 -3.14
N LEU A 99 -6.87 -6.97 -3.80
CA LEU A 99 -7.06 -8.25 -4.50
C LEU A 99 -7.49 -9.37 -3.55
N ALA A 100 -6.92 -9.46 -2.36
CA ALA A 100 -7.31 -10.44 -1.35
C ALA A 100 -8.77 -10.26 -0.90
N LYS A 101 -9.19 -9.02 -0.63
CA LYS A 101 -10.59 -8.70 -0.28
C LYS A 101 -11.55 -9.06 -1.41
N MET A 102 -11.17 -8.79 -2.64
CA MET A 102 -11.98 -9.12 -3.83
C MET A 102 -12.09 -10.64 -4.00
N ALA A 103 -10.98 -11.37 -3.87
CA ALA A 103 -10.98 -12.84 -3.93
C ALA A 103 -11.88 -13.45 -2.86
N ASP A 104 -11.87 -12.93 -1.64
CA ASP A 104 -12.75 -13.40 -0.58
C ASP A 104 -14.23 -13.10 -0.85
N ARG A 105 -14.55 -11.96 -1.44
CA ARG A 105 -15.93 -11.65 -1.88
C ARG A 105 -16.39 -12.62 -2.98
N MET A 106 -15.54 -12.87 -3.97
CA MET A 106 -15.84 -13.82 -5.04
C MET A 106 -16.06 -15.24 -4.51
N ARG A 107 -15.23 -15.69 -3.56
CA ARG A 107 -15.42 -17.02 -2.91
C ARG A 107 -16.76 -17.11 -2.21
N ARG A 108 -17.20 -16.05 -1.51
CA ARG A 108 -18.52 -16.01 -0.85
C ARG A 108 -19.66 -16.06 -1.85
N VAL A 109 -19.56 -15.30 -2.94
CA VAL A 109 -20.57 -15.33 -4.03
C VAL A 109 -20.64 -16.74 -4.65
N LEU A 110 -19.51 -17.35 -4.95
CA LEU A 110 -19.45 -18.70 -5.50
C LEU A 110 -20.05 -19.75 -4.54
N ALA A 111 -19.77 -19.64 -3.24
CA ALA A 111 -20.34 -20.54 -2.23
C ALA A 111 -21.88 -20.40 -2.17
N ARG A 112 -22.41 -19.17 -2.23
CA ARG A 112 -23.84 -18.91 -2.28
C ARG A 112 -24.47 -19.46 -3.57
N GLN A 113 -23.84 -19.25 -4.71
CA GLN A 113 -24.31 -19.78 -6.00
C GLN A 113 -24.41 -21.31 -5.97
N ARG A 114 -23.42 -22.00 -5.41
CA ARG A 114 -23.46 -23.46 -5.26
C ARG A 114 -24.56 -23.91 -4.30
N ALA A 115 -24.84 -23.16 -3.25
CA ALA A 115 -25.95 -23.45 -2.33
C ALA A 115 -27.30 -23.29 -3.03
N VAL A 116 -27.51 -22.23 -3.80
CA VAL A 116 -28.72 -22.01 -4.61
C VAL A 116 -28.90 -23.14 -5.62
N GLU A 117 -27.85 -23.52 -6.35
CA GLU A 117 -27.87 -24.62 -7.31
C GLU A 117 -28.28 -25.94 -6.62
N SER A 118 -27.66 -26.27 -5.50
CA SER A 118 -27.98 -27.50 -4.73
C SER A 118 -29.41 -27.50 -4.23
N THR A 119 -29.90 -26.38 -3.71
CA THR A 119 -31.27 -26.22 -3.19
C THR A 119 -32.30 -26.31 -4.33
N THR A 120 -31.98 -25.66 -5.47
CA THR A 120 -32.83 -25.75 -6.69
C THR A 120 -32.97 -27.18 -7.14
N GLY A 121 -31.87 -27.93 -7.25
CA GLY A 121 -31.90 -29.35 -7.64
C GLY A 121 -32.62 -30.25 -6.63
N ALA A 122 -32.56 -29.91 -5.32
CA ALA A 122 -33.34 -30.65 -4.32
C ALA A 122 -34.84 -30.33 -4.43
N LEU A 123 -35.21 -29.07 -4.64
CA LEU A 123 -36.59 -28.65 -4.81
C LEU A 123 -37.22 -29.27 -6.07
N GLU A 124 -36.46 -29.29 -7.18
CA GLU A 124 -36.91 -29.94 -8.43
C GLU A 124 -37.24 -31.43 -8.23
N ARG A 125 -36.41 -32.15 -7.49
CA ARG A 125 -36.67 -33.56 -7.16
C ARG A 125 -37.92 -33.69 -6.31
N GLN A 126 -38.13 -32.88 -5.27
CA GLN A 126 -39.29 -32.89 -4.41
C GLN A 126 -40.60 -32.60 -5.17
N ILE A 127 -40.55 -31.67 -6.14
CA ILE A 127 -41.70 -31.40 -7.00
C ILE A 127 -42.01 -32.60 -7.90
N ARG A 128 -40.99 -33.20 -8.53
CA ARG A 128 -41.13 -34.35 -9.42
C ARG A 128 -41.69 -35.55 -8.69
N ASP A 129 -41.25 -35.80 -7.46
CA ASP A 129 -41.67 -36.95 -6.64
C ASP A 129 -43.00 -36.68 -5.89
N GLY A 130 -43.60 -35.50 -6.04
CA GLY A 130 -44.84 -35.11 -5.36
C GLY A 130 -44.70 -35.00 -3.82
N SER A 131 -43.47 -34.91 -3.32
CA SER A 131 -43.20 -34.88 -1.85
C SER A 131 -43.36 -33.51 -1.24
N ILE A 132 -43.59 -32.45 -2.01
CA ILE A 132 -43.81 -31.09 -1.56
C ILE A 132 -45.15 -30.53 -2.06
N SER A 133 -45.86 -29.74 -1.24
CA SER A 133 -47.09 -29.08 -1.67
C SER A 133 -46.80 -27.88 -2.57
N ASP A 134 -47.73 -27.58 -3.50
CA ASP A 134 -47.60 -26.43 -4.42
C ASP A 134 -47.37 -25.08 -3.72
N ARG A 135 -48.00 -24.86 -2.57
CA ARG A 135 -47.83 -23.64 -1.82
C ARG A 135 -46.38 -23.49 -1.29
N ARG A 136 -45.82 -24.61 -0.80
CA ARG A 136 -44.46 -24.62 -0.21
C ARG A 136 -43.39 -24.54 -1.31
N SER A 137 -43.64 -25.20 -2.44
CA SER A 137 -42.71 -25.11 -3.59
C SER A 137 -42.64 -23.68 -4.13
N ARG A 138 -43.76 -22.97 -4.25
CA ARG A 138 -43.79 -21.56 -4.69
C ARG A 138 -43.05 -20.66 -3.73
N LEU A 139 -43.20 -20.86 -2.40
CA LEU A 139 -42.48 -20.08 -1.42
C LEU A 139 -40.97 -20.27 -1.55
N GLN A 140 -40.50 -21.50 -1.63
CA GLN A 140 -39.08 -21.82 -1.80
C GLN A 140 -38.50 -21.29 -3.13
N MET A 141 -39.30 -21.34 -4.23
CA MET A 141 -38.90 -20.73 -5.49
C MET A 141 -38.70 -19.22 -5.36
N THR A 142 -39.59 -18.54 -4.61
CA THR A 142 -39.47 -17.10 -4.38
C THR A 142 -38.21 -16.77 -3.56
N GLU A 143 -37.90 -17.56 -2.54
CA GLU A 143 -36.67 -17.40 -1.74
C GLU A 143 -35.43 -17.60 -2.61
N LEU A 144 -35.38 -18.66 -3.42
CA LEU A 144 -34.29 -18.92 -4.37
C LEU A 144 -34.12 -17.78 -5.40
N ALA A 145 -35.23 -17.22 -5.90
CA ALA A 145 -35.17 -16.11 -6.84
C ALA A 145 -34.58 -14.85 -6.18
N ASN A 146 -34.97 -14.56 -4.94
CA ASN A 146 -34.40 -13.46 -4.17
C ASN A 146 -32.90 -13.65 -3.89
N ASP A 147 -32.48 -14.87 -3.53
CA ASP A 147 -31.07 -15.22 -3.33
C ASP A 147 -30.28 -15.04 -4.62
N GLN A 148 -30.82 -15.49 -5.75
CA GLN A 148 -30.21 -15.34 -7.07
C GLN A 148 -30.04 -13.86 -7.45
N GLN A 149 -31.04 -13.05 -7.22
CA GLN A 149 -30.98 -11.59 -7.47
C GLN A 149 -29.93 -10.91 -6.59
N SER A 150 -29.80 -11.31 -5.32
CA SER A 150 -28.76 -10.82 -4.42
C SER A 150 -27.36 -11.23 -4.89
N ILE A 151 -27.19 -12.45 -5.37
CA ILE A 151 -25.92 -12.95 -5.96
C ILE A 151 -25.53 -12.15 -7.21
N GLU A 152 -26.51 -11.89 -8.09
CA GLU A 152 -26.32 -11.07 -9.28
C GLU A 152 -25.83 -9.65 -8.92
N SER A 153 -26.51 -8.99 -7.96
CA SER A 153 -26.12 -7.67 -7.48
C SER A 153 -24.70 -7.66 -6.90
N ASP A 154 -24.36 -8.65 -6.07
CA ASP A 154 -23.02 -8.78 -5.49
C ASP A 154 -21.95 -8.99 -6.58
N THR A 155 -22.29 -9.77 -7.61
CA THR A 155 -21.39 -10.06 -8.75
C THR A 155 -21.14 -8.81 -9.59
N LEU A 156 -22.18 -8.02 -9.87
CA LEU A 156 -22.06 -6.75 -10.58
C LEU A 156 -21.20 -5.74 -9.79
N ALA A 157 -21.44 -5.62 -8.50
CA ALA A 157 -20.65 -4.73 -7.63
C ALA A 157 -19.16 -5.13 -7.59
N ILE A 158 -18.84 -6.41 -7.59
CA ILE A 158 -17.47 -6.91 -7.71
C ILE A 158 -16.90 -6.54 -9.09
N GLY A 159 -17.66 -6.73 -10.17
CA GLY A 159 -17.24 -6.38 -11.53
C GLY A 159 -16.94 -4.89 -11.69
N GLU A 160 -17.77 -4.01 -11.13
CA GLU A 160 -17.54 -2.57 -11.12
C GLU A 160 -16.28 -2.19 -10.34
N GLN A 161 -16.06 -2.82 -9.18
CA GLN A 161 -14.86 -2.61 -8.38
C GLN A 161 -13.60 -3.06 -9.13
N ILE A 162 -13.62 -4.24 -9.79
CA ILE A 162 -12.52 -4.73 -10.63
C ILE A 162 -12.23 -3.76 -11.76
N SER A 163 -13.26 -3.23 -12.43
CA SER A 163 -13.09 -2.29 -13.53
C SER A 163 -12.53 -0.94 -13.06
N GLY A 164 -12.91 -0.48 -11.87
CA GLY A 164 -12.44 0.79 -11.30
C GLY A 164 -11.02 0.72 -10.73
N GLU A 165 -10.70 -0.33 -9.99
CA GLU A 165 -9.41 -0.50 -9.31
C GLU A 165 -8.41 -1.31 -10.14
N GLY A 166 -8.88 -2.31 -10.90
CA GLY A 166 -8.06 -3.13 -11.79
C GLY A 166 -7.38 -2.33 -12.89
N ALA A 167 -8.03 -1.26 -13.38
CA ALA A 167 -7.40 -0.32 -14.32
C ALA A 167 -6.18 0.41 -13.71
N ARG A 168 -6.07 0.48 -12.39
CA ARG A 168 -4.89 1.01 -11.70
C ARG A 168 -3.79 -0.06 -11.56
N VAL A 169 -4.15 -1.25 -11.09
CA VAL A 169 -3.21 -2.36 -10.87
C VAL A 169 -2.56 -2.82 -12.18
N PHE A 170 -3.32 -2.87 -13.27
CA PHE A 170 -2.79 -3.26 -14.59
C PHE A 170 -1.98 -2.16 -15.30
N ARG A 171 -2.08 -0.89 -14.89
CA ARG A 171 -1.28 0.19 -15.45
C ARG A 171 0.16 0.21 -14.96
N PHE A 172 0.42 -0.28 -13.76
CA PHE A 172 1.76 -0.32 -13.14
C PHE A 172 2.53 -1.62 -13.38
N GLY A 173 1.92 -2.60 -14.05
CA GLY A 173 2.56 -3.92 -14.32
C GLY A 173 3.13 -4.08 -15.74
N ILE A 174 3.18 -3.01 -16.55
CA ILE A 174 3.60 -3.07 -17.98
C ILE A 174 4.82 -2.13 -18.25
N ASP A 175 5.43 -1.54 -17.26
CA ASP A 175 6.73 -0.89 -17.35
C ASP A 175 7.76 -1.78 -16.62
#